data_58d91f9f1c7912ab9873d457e3394720
#
_entry.id   58d91f9f1c7912ab9873d457e3394720
#
_cell.length_a   1.000
_cell.length_b   1.000
_cell.length_c   1.000
_cell.angle_alpha   90.00
_cell.angle_beta   90.00
_cell.angle_gamma   90.00
#
_symmetry.space_group_name_H-M   'P 1'
#
loop_
_entity.id
_entity.type
_entity.pdbx_description
1 polymer ?
#
loop_
_entity_poly.entity_id
_entity_poly.type
_entity_poly.pdbx_seq_one_letter_code
_entity_poly.pdbx_strand_id
1 'polypeptide(L)'
;MTILGAAALCSAGALNAQDRQTLDLLVSKGVITRAEADNIGKNSVAITPKQKAVKSIKLIGRVQTQYENINVREYANGTSESLTSKNDFIMRRMFLGMEAKLGAGWSATVIADFARSSDNYLEYAYISKDVEYDFLKGKLHLGYKKTTFAVEEYMSASKLFTIERSLATRYFTEGNNGRRLGIGGRHTGVYWDGSIPQIEGLTYGVSVTNSYNNNPTSIPAGADNNLMYSANVAYALKLDDVSIQAGANFSYTNGTNVAGTAGTVHAEVLAVNPYIKLKAFGLDMWADFLLADMKDAKNAFSQNATPMGVNVAAEYKFDIGEFGQIAPAVRYSWIDTDGRGIKMSDGVRNANAETTYYAGQSVYAGINWYIKGNDLKFQLGYEWAQLNGAANNKHAAQHSDANVVRAQMQVLF
;
A
#
# COMPACT_ATOMS: atom_id res chain seq x y z
N MET A 1 -6.33 -17.03 -26.86
CA MET A 1 -5.26 -16.52 -27.74
C MET A 1 -5.55 -15.07 -28.15
N THR A 2 -5.89 -14.17 -27.20
CA THR A 2 -6.30 -12.79 -27.50
C THR A 2 -5.75 -11.75 -26.51
N ILE A 3 -4.80 -12.12 -25.62
CA ILE A 3 -4.26 -11.23 -24.58
C ILE A 3 -2.95 -10.54 -25.01
N LEU A 4 -2.22 -11.09 -25.98
CA LEU A 4 -0.96 -10.48 -26.45
C LEU A 4 -1.14 -9.23 -27.33
N GLY A 5 -2.33 -9.00 -27.88
CA GLY A 5 -2.61 -7.84 -28.74
C GLY A 5 -2.79 -6.52 -27.99
N ALA A 6 -3.21 -6.55 -26.72
CA ALA A 6 -3.47 -5.34 -25.95
C ALA A 6 -2.21 -4.69 -25.35
N ALA A 7 -1.18 -5.47 -25.05
CA ALA A 7 0.07 -4.96 -24.47
C ALA A 7 0.94 -4.22 -25.50
N ALA A 8 0.88 -4.61 -26.77
CA ALA A 8 1.62 -3.94 -27.84
C ALA A 8 1.03 -2.58 -28.25
N LEU A 9 -0.26 -2.35 -27.99
CA LEU A 9 -0.95 -1.10 -28.32
C LEU A 9 -0.73 0.02 -27.30
N CYS A 10 -0.30 -0.31 -26.08
CA CYS A 10 -0.12 0.68 -25.01
C CYS A 10 1.25 1.38 -24.99
N SER A 11 2.27 0.83 -25.65
CA SER A 11 3.62 1.41 -25.63
C SER A 11 3.86 2.54 -26.64
N ALA A 12 2.96 2.71 -27.59
CA ALA A 12 3.15 3.68 -28.69
C ALA A 12 2.48 5.06 -28.49
N GLY A 13 1.66 5.24 -27.45
CA GLY A 13 0.76 6.40 -27.36
C GLY A 13 1.26 7.61 -26.56
N ALA A 14 2.33 7.48 -25.77
CA ALA A 14 2.86 8.59 -24.97
C ALA A 14 3.80 9.53 -25.75
N LEU A 15 4.21 9.15 -26.96
CA LEU A 15 5.25 9.82 -27.74
C LEU A 15 4.77 11.02 -28.59
N ASN A 16 3.47 11.19 -28.87
CA ASN A 16 3.07 11.95 -30.06
C ASN A 16 2.81 13.46 -29.94
N ALA A 17 2.47 14.02 -28.78
CA ALA A 17 2.26 15.46 -28.68
C ALA A 17 3.58 16.21 -28.32
N GLN A 18 4.40 15.58 -27.50
CA GLN A 18 5.73 16.07 -27.17
C GLN A 18 6.72 15.83 -28.32
N ASP A 19 6.56 14.75 -29.08
CA ASP A 19 7.43 14.37 -30.18
C ASP A 19 7.33 15.30 -31.39
N ARG A 20 6.16 15.80 -31.73
CA ARG A 20 6.04 16.72 -32.87
C ARG A 20 6.77 18.03 -32.65
N GLN A 21 6.68 18.61 -31.47
CA GLN A 21 7.46 19.79 -31.11
C GLN A 21 8.96 19.50 -31.05
N THR A 22 9.34 18.33 -30.55
CA THR A 22 10.72 17.88 -30.51
C THR A 22 11.24 17.58 -31.90
N LEU A 23 10.46 16.92 -32.77
CA LEU A 23 10.82 16.66 -34.16
C LEU A 23 10.94 17.97 -34.96
N ASP A 24 10.01 18.91 -34.79
CA ASP A 24 10.07 20.24 -35.42
C ASP A 24 11.30 21.03 -34.93
N LEU A 25 11.67 20.92 -33.66
CA LEU A 25 12.89 21.52 -33.11
C LEU A 25 14.15 20.89 -33.72
N LEU A 26 14.19 19.56 -33.85
CA LEU A 26 15.33 18.84 -34.48
C LEU A 26 15.48 19.18 -35.95
N VAL A 27 14.36 19.33 -36.68
CA VAL A 27 14.35 19.83 -38.07
C VAL A 27 14.85 21.27 -38.14
N SER A 28 14.38 22.16 -37.26
CA SER A 28 14.81 23.55 -37.22
C SER A 28 16.30 23.73 -36.91
N LYS A 29 16.87 22.79 -36.16
CA LYS A 29 18.30 22.74 -35.83
C LYS A 29 19.16 21.98 -36.87
N GLY A 30 18.55 21.45 -37.94
CA GLY A 30 19.24 20.72 -38.98
C GLY A 30 19.78 19.34 -38.56
N VAL A 31 19.29 18.79 -37.44
CA VAL A 31 19.72 17.47 -36.93
C VAL A 31 19.09 16.33 -37.72
N ILE A 32 17.82 16.53 -38.18
CA ILE A 32 17.09 15.60 -39.04
C ILE A 32 16.40 16.39 -40.17
N THR A 33 16.13 15.73 -41.27
CA THR A 33 15.36 16.32 -42.39
C THR A 33 13.87 16.25 -42.07
N ARG A 34 13.09 17.11 -42.77
CA ARG A 34 11.62 17.09 -42.66
C ARG A 34 11.04 15.73 -43.06
N ALA A 35 11.62 15.06 -44.07
CA ALA A 35 11.19 13.75 -44.53
C ALA A 35 11.42 12.67 -43.47
N GLU A 36 12.54 12.74 -42.74
CA GLU A 36 12.82 11.85 -41.60
C GLU A 36 11.88 12.08 -40.42
N ALA A 37 11.61 13.35 -40.09
CA ALA A 37 10.63 13.72 -39.05
C ALA A 37 9.23 13.19 -39.38
N ASP A 38 8.77 13.36 -40.63
CA ASP A 38 7.47 12.88 -41.11
C ASP A 38 7.39 11.38 -41.15
N ASN A 39 8.49 10.68 -41.43
CA ASN A 39 8.55 9.19 -41.40
C ASN A 39 8.51 8.65 -39.96
N ILE A 40 9.19 9.29 -39.02
CA ILE A 40 9.10 8.98 -37.59
C ILE A 40 7.65 9.21 -37.10
N GLY A 41 7.03 10.32 -37.48
CA GLY A 41 5.64 10.63 -37.13
C GLY A 41 4.59 9.69 -37.74
N LYS A 42 4.83 9.10 -38.91
CA LYS A 42 3.92 8.12 -39.54
C LYS A 42 3.96 6.73 -38.91
N ASN A 43 5.10 6.34 -38.32
CA ASN A 43 5.28 5.03 -37.71
C ASN A 43 4.92 5.01 -36.22
N SER A 44 4.51 6.13 -35.64
CA SER A 44 4.05 6.22 -34.26
C SER A 44 2.54 6.01 -34.20
N VAL A 45 2.08 5.05 -33.40
CA VAL A 45 0.65 4.86 -33.11
C VAL A 45 0.20 5.92 -32.11
N ALA A 46 -0.43 7.00 -32.63
CA ALA A 46 -1.01 8.04 -31.78
C ALA A 46 -2.29 7.55 -31.10
N ILE A 47 -2.30 7.43 -29.79
CA ILE A 47 -3.56 7.44 -29.04
C ILE A 47 -4.01 8.89 -28.97
N THR A 48 -4.79 9.35 -29.95
CA THR A 48 -5.39 10.68 -29.92
C THR A 48 -6.67 10.58 -29.10
N PRO A 49 -6.75 11.26 -27.93
CA PRO A 49 -8.00 11.30 -27.17
C PRO A 49 -9.11 11.91 -28.03
N LYS A 50 -10.24 11.19 -28.21
CA LYS A 50 -11.41 11.76 -28.92
C LYS A 50 -12.00 12.96 -28.17
N GLN A 51 -11.77 13.06 -26.87
CA GLN A 51 -12.30 14.09 -25.99
C GLN A 51 -11.39 15.30 -25.99
N LYS A 52 -11.90 16.45 -26.44
CA LYS A 52 -11.17 17.72 -26.45
C LYS A 52 -10.70 18.20 -25.07
N ALA A 53 -11.33 17.72 -23.99
CA ALA A 53 -10.97 18.06 -22.63
C ALA A 53 -9.66 17.41 -22.14
N VAL A 54 -9.23 16.29 -22.73
CA VAL A 54 -8.01 15.58 -22.33
C VAL A 54 -6.79 16.33 -22.86
N LYS A 55 -5.92 16.76 -21.94
CA LYS A 55 -4.67 17.50 -22.23
C LYS A 55 -3.46 16.59 -22.32
N SER A 56 -3.38 15.58 -21.48
CA SER A 56 -2.31 14.58 -21.50
C SER A 56 -2.75 13.27 -20.86
N ILE A 57 -2.13 12.19 -21.29
CA ILE A 57 -2.29 10.85 -20.70
C ILE A 57 -0.90 10.37 -20.29
N LYS A 58 -0.77 9.92 -19.02
CA LYS A 58 0.42 9.25 -18.49
C LYS A 58 0.10 7.79 -18.31
N LEU A 59 0.90 6.91 -18.90
CA LEU A 59 0.87 5.47 -18.62
C LEU A 59 1.51 5.18 -17.26
N ILE A 60 0.98 4.23 -16.53
CA ILE A 60 1.48 3.80 -15.22
C ILE A 60 1.60 2.29 -15.25
N GLY A 61 2.80 1.77 -15.04
CA GLY A 61 3.06 0.34 -14.98
C GLY A 61 3.90 -0.05 -13.78
N ARG A 62 3.67 -1.29 -13.29
CA ARG A 62 4.47 -1.92 -12.25
C ARG A 62 4.45 -3.42 -12.43
N VAL A 63 5.62 -4.03 -12.42
CA VAL A 63 5.79 -5.48 -12.35
C VAL A 63 6.63 -5.80 -11.12
N GLN A 64 6.12 -6.68 -10.27
CA GLN A 64 6.85 -7.23 -9.12
C GLN A 64 6.76 -8.75 -9.18
N THR A 65 7.89 -9.41 -9.45
CA THR A 65 8.04 -10.86 -9.38
C THR A 65 8.72 -11.20 -8.07
N GLN A 66 8.19 -12.17 -7.35
CA GLN A 66 8.67 -12.54 -6.02
C GLN A 66 8.90 -14.05 -5.94
N TYR A 67 10.03 -14.43 -5.37
CA TYR A 67 10.27 -15.76 -4.80
C TYR A 67 9.95 -15.71 -3.33
N GLU A 68 9.30 -16.76 -2.81
CA GLU A 68 9.05 -16.93 -1.39
C GLU A 68 9.29 -18.36 -0.93
N ASN A 69 10.02 -18.48 0.19
CA ASN A 69 10.11 -19.70 0.97
C ASN A 69 9.52 -19.40 2.35
N ILE A 70 8.46 -20.12 2.72
CA ILE A 70 7.69 -19.89 3.95
C ILE A 70 7.62 -21.20 4.71
N ASN A 71 8.10 -21.19 5.95
CA ASN A 71 7.98 -22.29 6.88
C ASN A 71 7.27 -21.83 8.15
N VAL A 72 6.11 -22.43 8.45
CA VAL A 72 5.35 -22.18 9.67
C VAL A 72 5.36 -23.42 10.53
N ARG A 73 5.70 -23.26 11.80
CA ARG A 73 5.66 -24.31 12.82
C ARG A 73 4.80 -23.88 13.98
N GLU A 74 4.05 -24.82 14.53
CA GLU A 74 3.30 -24.65 15.76
C GLU A 74 3.95 -25.49 16.86
N TYR A 75 4.04 -24.91 18.05
CA TYR A 75 4.62 -25.54 19.22
C TYR A 75 3.54 -25.66 20.29
N ALA A 76 3.31 -26.88 20.75
CA ALA A 76 2.34 -27.20 21.80
C ALA A 76 2.85 -28.34 22.66
N ASN A 77 2.82 -28.18 23.99
CA ASN A 77 3.16 -29.23 24.97
C ASN A 77 4.53 -29.93 24.74
N GLY A 78 5.55 -29.13 24.30
CA GLY A 78 6.88 -29.66 24.02
C GLY A 78 7.04 -30.39 22.68
N THR A 79 5.99 -30.44 21.87
CA THR A 79 6.01 -30.95 20.49
C THR A 79 5.96 -29.83 19.48
N SER A 80 6.48 -30.06 18.28
CA SER A 80 6.36 -29.09 17.17
C SER A 80 5.78 -29.77 15.94
N GLU A 81 4.85 -29.08 15.27
CA GLU A 81 4.25 -29.51 14.02
C GLU A 81 4.53 -28.49 12.93
N SER A 82 4.88 -28.96 11.71
CA SER A 82 5.02 -28.10 10.53
C SER A 82 3.67 -27.94 9.87
N LEU A 83 3.12 -26.72 9.86
CA LEU A 83 1.81 -26.40 9.28
C LEU A 83 1.89 -25.92 7.83
N THR A 84 2.94 -25.21 7.48
CA THR A 84 3.18 -24.70 6.13
C THR A 84 4.65 -24.86 5.78
N SER A 85 4.89 -25.50 4.64
CA SER A 85 6.17 -25.42 3.94
C SER A 85 5.89 -25.08 2.48
N LYS A 86 6.23 -23.87 2.09
CA LYS A 86 5.96 -23.35 0.75
C LYS A 86 7.25 -22.84 0.13
N ASN A 87 7.44 -23.15 -1.16
CA ASN A 87 8.56 -22.71 -1.95
C ASN A 87 8.06 -22.38 -3.35
N ASP A 88 7.95 -21.10 -3.71
CA ASP A 88 7.19 -20.70 -4.87
C ASP A 88 7.71 -19.39 -5.51
N PHE A 89 7.47 -19.24 -6.83
CA PHE A 89 7.60 -18.00 -7.56
C PHE A 89 6.22 -17.44 -7.89
N ILE A 90 5.98 -16.19 -7.56
CA ILE A 90 4.69 -15.53 -7.79
C ILE A 90 4.84 -14.20 -8.53
N MET A 91 3.85 -13.87 -9.34
CA MET A 91 3.63 -12.51 -9.81
C MET A 91 2.95 -11.73 -8.70
N ARG A 92 3.73 -11.00 -7.91
CA ARG A 92 3.22 -10.34 -6.70
C ARG A 92 2.31 -9.15 -7.01
N ARG A 93 2.66 -8.37 -8.05
CA ARG A 93 1.85 -7.27 -8.58
C ARG A 93 2.15 -7.09 -10.06
N MET A 94 1.11 -6.84 -10.83
CA MET A 94 1.19 -6.50 -12.24
C MET A 94 0.21 -5.36 -12.52
N PHE A 95 0.65 -4.13 -12.22
CA PHE A 95 -0.17 -2.94 -12.40
C PHE A 95 -0.05 -2.41 -13.83
N LEU A 96 -1.18 -2.07 -14.40
CA LEU A 96 -1.27 -1.29 -15.60
C LEU A 96 -2.41 -0.31 -15.46
N GLY A 97 -2.17 0.94 -15.84
CA GLY A 97 -3.18 1.97 -15.74
C GLY A 97 -2.74 3.28 -16.38
N MET A 98 -3.55 4.30 -16.18
CA MET A 98 -3.32 5.61 -16.73
C MET A 98 -3.82 6.73 -15.81
N GLU A 99 -3.18 7.88 -15.94
CA GLU A 99 -3.68 9.16 -15.44
C GLU A 99 -3.93 10.09 -16.63
N ALA A 100 -5.18 10.53 -16.75
CA ALA A 100 -5.58 11.53 -17.75
C ALA A 100 -5.70 12.90 -17.07
N LYS A 101 -4.95 13.90 -17.52
CA LYS A 101 -5.14 15.31 -17.13
C LYS A 101 -6.14 15.96 -18.07
N LEU A 102 -7.17 16.56 -17.48
CA LEU A 102 -8.19 17.35 -18.18
C LEU A 102 -7.94 18.85 -17.95
N GLY A 103 -8.62 19.72 -18.58
CA GLY A 103 -8.47 21.16 -18.31
C GLY A 103 -8.91 21.56 -16.89
N ALA A 104 -8.54 22.79 -16.48
CA ALA A 104 -8.99 23.43 -15.23
C ALA A 104 -8.69 22.60 -13.94
N GLY A 105 -7.54 21.93 -13.88
CA GLY A 105 -7.10 21.19 -12.69
C GLY A 105 -7.84 19.85 -12.43
N TRP A 106 -8.60 19.34 -13.39
CA TRP A 106 -9.21 18.02 -13.31
C TRP A 106 -8.27 16.93 -13.81
N SER A 107 -8.30 15.77 -13.16
CA SER A 107 -7.63 14.56 -13.62
C SER A 107 -8.45 13.32 -13.26
N ALA A 108 -8.18 12.20 -13.96
CA ALA A 108 -8.76 10.91 -13.67
C ALA A 108 -7.66 9.85 -13.67
N THR A 109 -7.67 8.96 -12.69
CA THR A 109 -6.70 7.86 -12.55
C THR A 109 -7.43 6.53 -12.51
N VAL A 110 -6.99 5.58 -13.34
CA VAL A 110 -7.46 4.19 -13.29
C VAL A 110 -6.24 3.27 -13.36
N ILE A 111 -6.11 2.35 -12.41
CA ILE A 111 -5.03 1.35 -12.34
C ILE A 111 -5.66 0.00 -11.98
N ALA A 112 -5.32 -1.04 -12.73
CA ALA A 112 -5.68 -2.42 -12.46
C ALA A 112 -4.45 -3.23 -12.02
N ASP A 113 -4.66 -4.26 -11.18
CA ASP A 113 -3.66 -5.25 -10.78
C ASP A 113 -4.02 -6.62 -11.38
N PHE A 114 -3.34 -6.99 -12.45
CA PHE A 114 -3.56 -8.25 -13.18
C PHE A 114 -2.90 -9.47 -12.51
N ALA A 115 -2.17 -9.30 -11.41
CA ALA A 115 -1.64 -10.40 -10.62
C ALA A 115 -2.66 -10.98 -9.63
N ARG A 116 -3.84 -10.38 -9.50
CA ARG A 116 -4.91 -10.88 -8.61
C ARG A 116 -5.64 -12.05 -9.24
N SER A 117 -5.96 -13.05 -8.43
CA SER A 117 -6.74 -14.21 -8.82
C SER A 117 -8.26 -14.04 -8.64
N SER A 118 -8.71 -12.91 -8.09
CA SER A 118 -10.12 -12.59 -7.84
C SER A 118 -10.68 -11.69 -8.93
N ASP A 119 -12.00 -11.61 -9.04
CA ASP A 119 -12.72 -10.78 -10.03
C ASP A 119 -12.51 -9.26 -9.85
N ASN A 120 -11.89 -8.85 -8.75
CA ASN A 120 -11.60 -7.44 -8.47
C ASN A 120 -10.14 -7.08 -8.80
N TYR A 121 -9.91 -6.72 -10.05
CA TYR A 121 -8.60 -6.26 -10.54
C TYR A 121 -8.33 -4.78 -10.24
N LEU A 122 -9.32 -4.01 -9.79
CA LEU A 122 -9.17 -2.57 -9.63
C LEU A 122 -8.25 -2.22 -8.44
N GLU A 123 -7.20 -1.48 -8.71
CA GLU A 123 -6.24 -1.00 -7.71
C GLU A 123 -6.54 0.46 -7.34
N TYR A 124 -6.84 1.31 -8.31
CA TYR A 124 -7.28 2.69 -8.15
C TYR A 124 -8.27 3.07 -9.25
N ALA A 125 -9.32 3.82 -8.90
CA ALA A 125 -10.20 4.47 -9.84
C ALA A 125 -10.79 5.72 -9.18
N TYR A 126 -10.28 6.90 -9.52
CA TYR A 126 -10.77 8.15 -8.93
C TYR A 126 -10.60 9.33 -9.88
N ILE A 127 -11.47 10.30 -9.69
CA ILE A 127 -11.40 11.63 -10.32
C ILE A 127 -10.84 12.60 -9.29
N SER A 128 -10.00 13.53 -9.72
CA SER A 128 -9.42 14.55 -8.86
C SER A 128 -9.62 15.94 -9.39
N LYS A 129 -9.71 16.90 -8.47
CA LYS A 129 -9.77 18.33 -8.75
C LYS A 129 -8.73 19.07 -7.91
N ASP A 130 -7.80 19.75 -8.54
CA ASP A 130 -6.90 20.68 -7.86
C ASP A 130 -7.68 21.90 -7.39
N VAL A 131 -7.47 22.30 -6.15
CA VAL A 131 -8.07 23.47 -5.49
C VAL A 131 -6.95 24.32 -4.94
N GLU A 132 -6.92 25.59 -5.31
CA GLU A 132 -5.87 26.51 -4.87
C GLU A 132 -6.49 27.88 -4.59
N TYR A 133 -6.37 28.30 -3.32
CA TYR A 133 -6.70 29.61 -2.82
C TYR A 133 -5.52 30.10 -1.96
N ASP A 134 -5.46 31.38 -1.67
CA ASP A 134 -4.37 31.99 -0.88
C ASP A 134 -4.20 31.33 0.49
N PHE A 135 -5.30 30.87 1.10
CA PHE A 135 -5.32 30.27 2.42
C PHE A 135 -5.43 28.73 2.43
N LEU A 136 -5.66 28.11 1.26
CA LEU A 136 -5.94 26.68 1.16
C LEU A 136 -5.44 26.14 -0.18
N LYS A 137 -4.61 25.10 -0.14
CA LYS A 137 -4.17 24.38 -1.32
C LYS A 137 -4.35 22.90 -1.13
N GLY A 138 -4.89 22.21 -2.13
CA GLY A 138 -5.07 20.78 -2.02
C GLY A 138 -5.74 20.15 -3.22
N LYS A 139 -6.16 18.92 -3.03
CA LYS A 139 -6.79 18.09 -4.06
C LYS A 139 -7.99 17.36 -3.49
N LEU A 140 -9.13 17.57 -4.12
CA LEU A 140 -10.33 16.78 -3.89
C LEU A 140 -10.28 15.52 -4.76
N HIS A 141 -10.59 14.36 -4.18
CA HIS A 141 -10.70 13.10 -4.94
C HIS A 141 -12.05 12.45 -4.69
N LEU A 142 -12.60 11.84 -5.73
CA LEU A 142 -13.88 11.12 -5.74
C LEU A 142 -13.64 9.75 -6.36
N GLY A 143 -13.86 8.68 -5.61
CA GLY A 143 -13.74 7.32 -6.12
C GLY A 143 -12.95 6.38 -5.20
N TYR A 144 -12.30 5.38 -5.78
CA TYR A 144 -11.63 4.29 -5.09
C TYR A 144 -10.14 4.57 -4.91
N LYS A 145 -9.74 4.87 -3.67
CA LYS A 145 -8.39 5.33 -3.32
C LYS A 145 -8.01 4.81 -1.93
N LYS A 146 -6.71 4.81 -1.60
CA LYS A 146 -6.23 4.52 -0.24
C LYS A 146 -6.57 5.62 0.75
N THR A 147 -6.96 5.19 1.96
CA THR A 147 -6.96 6.04 3.16
C THR A 147 -5.54 6.24 3.68
N THR A 148 -5.34 7.19 4.57
CA THR A 148 -4.01 7.54 5.11
C THR A 148 -3.57 6.67 6.30
N PHE A 149 -4.43 5.78 6.82
CA PHE A 149 -4.16 5.01 8.03
C PHE A 149 -3.00 4.04 7.85
N ALA A 150 -2.07 3.99 8.82
CA ALA A 150 -0.78 3.29 8.90
C ALA A 150 0.25 3.74 7.83
N VAL A 151 1.44 4.07 8.32
CA VAL A 151 2.54 4.59 7.47
C VAL A 151 2.87 3.64 6.34
N GLU A 152 3.06 2.37 6.66
CA GLU A 152 3.47 1.35 5.70
C GLU A 152 2.35 0.99 4.69
N GLU A 153 1.07 1.08 5.10
CA GLU A 153 -0.04 0.88 4.18
C GLU A 153 -0.19 2.05 3.22
N TYR A 154 -0.13 3.28 3.71
CA TYR A 154 -0.26 4.47 2.86
C TYR A 154 0.91 4.62 1.89
N MET A 155 2.12 4.23 2.32
CA MET A 155 3.30 4.18 1.45
C MET A 155 3.04 3.28 0.24
N SER A 156 3.49 3.73 -0.94
CA SER A 156 3.45 2.85 -2.12
C SER A 156 4.27 1.60 -1.88
N ALA A 157 3.75 0.44 -2.25
CA ALA A 157 4.48 -0.82 -2.14
C ALA A 157 5.81 -0.83 -2.92
N SER A 158 5.97 0.03 -3.93
CA SER A 158 7.27 0.21 -4.63
C SER A 158 8.32 0.92 -3.80
N LYS A 159 7.92 1.64 -2.75
CA LYS A 159 8.80 2.43 -1.87
C LYS A 159 9.04 1.78 -0.51
N LEU A 160 8.48 0.61 -0.26
CA LEU A 160 8.73 -0.11 0.98
C LEU A 160 10.20 -0.53 1.09
N PHE A 161 10.75 -0.44 2.30
CA PHE A 161 12.08 -0.96 2.65
C PHE A 161 12.08 -2.48 2.73
N THR A 162 10.94 -3.05 3.07
CA THR A 162 10.69 -4.48 3.21
C THR A 162 9.87 -4.99 2.03
N ILE A 163 9.93 -6.27 1.72
CA ILE A 163 9.22 -6.85 0.59
C ILE A 163 7.71 -6.86 0.82
N GLU A 164 7.29 -7.23 2.04
CA GLU A 164 5.88 -7.22 2.45
C GLU A 164 5.67 -6.31 3.68
N ARG A 165 4.42 -5.94 3.93
CA ARG A 165 4.04 -5.14 5.10
C ARG A 165 4.16 -5.91 6.39
N SER A 166 4.33 -5.19 7.48
CA SER A 166 4.48 -5.70 8.83
C SER A 166 3.23 -6.43 9.34
N LEU A 167 3.46 -7.27 10.34
CA LEU A 167 2.45 -7.99 11.09
C LEU A 167 1.32 -7.07 11.59
N ALA A 168 1.66 -5.99 12.29
CA ALA A 168 0.69 -5.06 12.84
C ALA A 168 -0.02 -4.26 11.75
N THR A 169 0.71 -3.72 10.75
CA THR A 169 0.10 -2.99 9.65
C THR A 169 -0.95 -3.84 8.94
N ARG A 170 -0.63 -5.10 8.62
CA ARG A 170 -1.58 -5.99 7.93
C ARG A 170 -2.84 -6.26 8.75
N TYR A 171 -2.69 -6.46 10.05
CA TYR A 171 -3.83 -6.71 10.94
C TYR A 171 -4.79 -5.51 10.99
N PHE A 172 -4.27 -4.30 11.09
CA PHE A 172 -5.10 -3.09 11.15
C PHE A 172 -5.71 -2.70 9.80
N THR A 173 -5.00 -2.92 8.69
CA THR A 173 -5.32 -2.25 7.42
C THR A 173 -5.81 -3.16 6.31
N GLU A 174 -5.39 -4.43 6.25
CA GLU A 174 -5.81 -5.33 5.18
C GLU A 174 -7.28 -5.75 5.32
N GLY A 175 -7.80 -6.34 4.23
CA GLY A 175 -9.21 -6.70 4.11
C GLY A 175 -9.76 -7.38 5.34
N ASN A 176 -10.90 -6.88 5.81
CA ASN A 176 -11.58 -7.42 6.96
C ASN A 176 -11.96 -8.88 6.72
N ASN A 177 -11.54 -9.75 7.63
CA ASN A 177 -11.84 -11.19 7.63
C ASN A 177 -12.46 -11.65 8.97
N GLY A 178 -13.02 -10.68 9.73
CA GLY A 178 -13.56 -10.88 11.06
C GLY A 178 -12.53 -10.71 12.18
N ARG A 179 -11.23 -10.83 11.91
CA ARG A 179 -10.13 -10.55 12.84
C ARG A 179 -9.39 -9.26 12.47
N ARG A 180 -8.89 -9.15 11.25
CA ARG A 180 -8.29 -7.91 10.74
C ARG A 180 -9.34 -6.79 10.71
N LEU A 181 -8.91 -5.55 10.96
CA LEU A 181 -9.83 -4.45 11.13
C LEU A 181 -10.33 -3.85 9.81
N GLY A 182 -9.50 -3.85 8.77
CA GLY A 182 -9.88 -3.30 7.48
C GLY A 182 -10.03 -1.77 7.44
N ILE A 183 -9.45 -1.04 8.39
CA ILE A 183 -9.57 0.44 8.50
C ILE A 183 -8.58 1.18 7.60
N GLY A 184 -7.66 0.48 7.01
CA GLY A 184 -6.76 0.98 5.99
C GLY A 184 -7.06 0.40 4.61
N GLY A 185 -6.13 0.55 3.69
CA GLY A 185 -6.30 0.07 2.33
C GLY A 185 -7.16 1.01 1.48
N ARG A 186 -7.93 0.46 0.56
CA ARG A 186 -8.68 1.24 -0.42
C ARG A 186 -10.16 1.20 -0.14
N HIS A 187 -10.77 2.37 -0.18
CA HIS A 187 -12.20 2.56 0.00
C HIS A 187 -12.77 3.41 -1.13
N THR A 188 -14.04 3.28 -1.41
CA THR A 188 -14.75 4.17 -2.33
C THR A 188 -15.35 5.30 -1.53
N GLY A 189 -15.08 6.55 -1.95
CA GLY A 189 -15.59 7.72 -1.23
C GLY A 189 -15.04 9.04 -1.74
N VAL A 190 -15.05 10.02 -0.85
CA VAL A 190 -14.58 11.39 -1.07
C VAL A 190 -13.37 11.63 -0.17
N TYR A 191 -12.33 12.25 -0.73
CA TYR A 191 -11.08 12.54 -0.03
C TYR A 191 -10.64 13.97 -0.30
N TRP A 192 -10.09 14.60 0.69
CA TRP A 192 -9.38 15.85 0.59
C TRP A 192 -7.97 15.67 1.13
N ASP A 193 -6.98 15.98 0.33
CA ASP A 193 -5.57 16.06 0.73
C ASP A 193 -5.11 17.50 0.55
N GLY A 194 -4.67 18.18 1.62
CA GLY A 194 -4.40 19.60 1.59
C GLY A 194 -3.21 20.07 2.40
N SER A 195 -2.88 21.33 2.21
CA SER A 195 -1.88 22.07 2.97
C SER A 195 -2.37 23.50 3.21
N ILE A 196 -1.82 24.15 4.21
CA ILE A 196 -2.04 25.56 4.51
C ILE A 196 -0.78 26.31 4.04
N PRO A 197 -0.86 27.13 2.97
CA PRO A 197 0.33 27.79 2.39
C PRO A 197 1.12 28.64 3.38
N GLN A 198 0.44 29.24 4.37
CA GLN A 198 1.06 30.09 5.40
C GLN A 198 1.86 29.32 6.45
N ILE A 199 1.70 27.99 6.52
CA ILE A 199 2.39 27.10 7.47
C ILE A 199 3.16 26.06 6.66
N GLU A 200 4.38 26.41 6.28
CA GLU A 200 5.23 25.51 5.51
C GLU A 200 5.42 24.18 6.26
N GLY A 201 5.31 23.06 5.52
CA GLY A 201 5.46 21.72 6.09
C GLY A 201 4.17 21.13 6.68
N LEU A 202 3.11 21.93 6.93
CA LEU A 202 1.84 21.41 7.42
C LEU A 202 1.00 20.83 6.28
N THR A 203 0.62 19.57 6.45
CA THR A 203 -0.33 18.86 5.57
C THR A 203 -1.45 18.24 6.39
N TYR A 204 -2.62 18.14 5.80
CA TYR A 204 -3.76 17.48 6.42
C TYR A 204 -4.65 16.83 5.36
N GLY A 205 -5.48 15.90 5.78
CA GLY A 205 -6.47 15.28 4.93
C GLY A 205 -7.68 14.84 5.71
N VAL A 206 -8.80 14.73 5.01
CA VAL A 206 -10.03 14.14 5.53
C VAL A 206 -10.67 13.28 4.45
N SER A 207 -11.39 12.24 4.87
CA SER A 207 -12.15 11.42 3.93
C SER A 207 -13.45 10.89 4.55
N VAL A 208 -14.43 10.69 3.68
CA VAL A 208 -15.69 10.01 4.00
C VAL A 208 -15.84 8.91 2.95
N THR A 209 -15.87 7.66 3.40
CA THR A 209 -15.83 6.50 2.50
C THR A 209 -16.79 5.41 2.97
N ASN A 210 -17.03 4.41 2.12
CA ASN A 210 -17.64 3.17 2.56
C ASN A 210 -16.75 2.52 3.63
N SER A 211 -17.35 1.89 4.65
CA SER A 211 -16.60 1.19 5.71
C SER A 211 -15.94 -0.10 5.23
N TYR A 212 -16.42 -0.69 4.13
CA TYR A 212 -15.91 -1.93 3.58
C TYR A 212 -14.72 -1.68 2.65
N ASN A 213 -13.53 -2.10 3.04
CA ASN A 213 -12.34 -1.85 2.26
C ASN A 213 -12.13 -2.87 1.12
N ASN A 214 -11.28 -2.48 0.16
CA ASN A 214 -10.88 -3.29 -1.01
C ASN A 214 -12.05 -3.80 -1.87
N ASN A 215 -13.20 -3.15 -1.79
CA ASN A 215 -14.33 -3.37 -2.68
C ASN A 215 -14.72 -2.06 -3.41
N PRO A 216 -14.45 -1.95 -4.71
CA PRO A 216 -14.70 -0.72 -5.45
C PRO A 216 -16.16 -0.55 -5.93
N THR A 217 -16.94 -1.63 -6.02
CA THR A 217 -18.20 -1.61 -6.80
C THR A 217 -19.44 -1.52 -5.93
N SER A 218 -19.50 -2.25 -4.83
CA SER A 218 -20.67 -2.26 -3.96
C SER A 218 -20.33 -2.74 -2.57
N ILE A 219 -21.17 -2.37 -1.61
CA ILE A 219 -21.18 -2.99 -0.30
C ILE A 219 -21.82 -4.37 -0.46
N PRO A 220 -21.19 -5.46 0.01
CA PRO A 220 -21.80 -6.79 -0.07
C PRO A 220 -23.16 -6.84 0.60
N ALA A 221 -24.08 -7.63 0.08
CA ALA A 221 -25.38 -7.85 0.70
C ALA A 221 -25.21 -8.34 2.15
N GLY A 222 -25.88 -7.72 3.10
CA GLY A 222 -25.76 -8.04 4.51
C GLY A 222 -24.57 -7.38 5.23
N ALA A 223 -23.74 -6.60 4.54
CA ALA A 223 -22.78 -5.71 5.19
C ALA A 223 -23.48 -4.40 5.59
N ASP A 224 -22.94 -3.74 6.62
CA ASP A 224 -23.47 -2.44 7.07
C ASP A 224 -23.27 -1.36 6.01
N ASN A 225 -24.30 -0.51 5.88
CA ASN A 225 -24.25 0.69 5.04
C ASN A 225 -23.58 1.87 5.75
N ASN A 226 -22.75 1.60 6.77
CA ASN A 226 -22.09 2.64 7.53
C ASN A 226 -20.91 3.23 6.76
N LEU A 227 -20.64 4.49 7.04
CA LEU A 227 -19.51 5.20 6.48
C LEU A 227 -18.30 5.12 7.42
N MET A 228 -17.12 5.24 6.84
CA MET A 228 -15.88 5.45 7.56
C MET A 228 -15.43 6.90 7.37
N TYR A 229 -15.08 7.53 8.46
CA TYR A 229 -14.55 8.88 8.52
C TYR A 229 -13.08 8.78 8.87
N SER A 230 -12.21 9.40 8.07
CA SER A 230 -10.78 9.41 8.37
C SER A 230 -10.23 10.83 8.28
N ALA A 231 -9.22 11.10 9.11
CA ALA A 231 -8.49 12.35 9.09
C ALA A 231 -7.00 12.07 9.29
N ASN A 232 -6.16 12.95 8.79
CA ASN A 232 -4.73 12.96 9.08
C ASN A 232 -4.21 14.38 9.19
N VAL A 233 -3.16 14.54 9.98
CA VAL A 233 -2.36 15.75 10.06
C VAL A 233 -0.90 15.38 10.15
N ALA A 234 -0.04 16.13 9.47
CA ALA A 234 1.40 15.94 9.55
C ALA A 234 2.13 17.26 9.39
N TYR A 235 3.25 17.38 10.11
CA TYR A 235 4.18 18.47 9.98
C TYR A 235 5.55 17.95 9.57
N ALA A 236 6.10 18.50 8.51
CA ALA A 236 7.42 18.17 7.98
C ALA A 236 8.39 19.33 8.17
N LEU A 237 9.47 19.08 8.88
CA LEU A 237 10.60 20.00 9.05
C LEU A 237 11.74 19.55 8.14
N LYS A 238 12.27 20.46 7.33
CA LYS A 238 13.44 20.24 6.48
C LYS A 238 14.58 21.15 6.93
N LEU A 239 15.71 20.54 7.26
CA LEU A 239 16.92 21.20 7.72
C LEU A 239 18.08 20.63 6.88
N ASP A 240 18.48 21.31 5.81
CA ASP A 240 19.52 20.85 4.89
C ASP A 240 19.33 19.37 4.49
N ASP A 241 20.22 18.50 4.94
CA ASP A 241 20.21 17.06 4.64
C ASP A 241 19.30 16.23 5.57
N VAL A 242 18.59 16.88 6.50
CA VAL A 242 17.71 16.22 7.47
C VAL A 242 16.26 16.60 7.20
N SER A 243 15.41 15.61 7.10
CA SER A 243 13.95 15.79 7.01
C SER A 243 13.27 14.97 8.10
N ILE A 244 12.50 15.65 8.95
CA ILE A 244 11.70 15.02 10.00
C ILE A 244 10.22 15.28 9.69
N GLN A 245 9.40 14.26 9.71
CA GLN A 245 7.95 14.41 9.61
C GLN A 245 7.31 13.70 10.80
N ALA A 246 6.50 14.44 11.57
CA ALA A 246 5.64 13.86 12.58
C ALA A 246 4.17 14.04 12.16
N GLY A 247 3.33 13.07 12.50
CA GLY A 247 1.91 13.15 12.15
C GLY A 247 1.06 12.12 12.90
N ALA A 248 -0.23 12.22 12.67
CA ALA A 248 -1.20 11.27 13.19
C ALA A 248 -2.32 11.03 12.16
N ASN A 249 -2.77 9.78 12.07
CA ASN A 249 -3.93 9.36 11.30
C ASN A 249 -5.04 8.94 12.27
N PHE A 250 -6.28 9.21 11.89
CA PHE A 250 -7.48 8.88 12.63
C PHE A 250 -8.47 8.19 11.70
N SER A 251 -9.21 7.20 12.21
CA SER A 251 -10.32 6.57 11.50
C SER A 251 -11.43 6.20 12.47
N TYR A 252 -12.66 6.45 12.07
CA TYR A 252 -13.86 6.06 12.80
C TYR A 252 -14.82 5.36 11.86
N THR A 253 -15.36 4.24 12.28
CA THR A 253 -16.45 3.53 11.59
C THR A 253 -17.30 2.77 12.59
N ASN A 254 -18.57 2.59 12.24
CA ASN A 254 -19.50 1.73 12.96
C ASN A 254 -19.92 0.53 12.10
N GLY A 255 -18.99 -0.05 11.34
CA GLY A 255 -19.28 -1.10 10.37
C GLY A 255 -18.15 -2.11 10.17
N THR A 256 -17.28 -2.27 11.17
CA THR A 256 -16.21 -3.28 11.10
C THR A 256 -16.79 -4.65 11.48
N ASN A 257 -16.64 -5.61 10.58
CA ASN A 257 -17.07 -6.97 10.82
C ASN A 257 -16.14 -7.68 11.83
N VAL A 258 -16.75 -8.37 12.79
CA VAL A 258 -16.06 -9.19 13.78
C VAL A 258 -16.57 -10.62 13.69
N ALA A 259 -15.68 -11.60 13.57
CA ALA A 259 -16.06 -12.99 13.56
C ALA A 259 -16.54 -13.42 14.98
N GLY A 260 -17.67 -14.10 15.03
CA GLY A 260 -18.25 -14.62 16.26
C GLY A 260 -18.77 -16.06 16.12
N THR A 261 -19.13 -16.69 17.23
CA THR A 261 -19.70 -18.04 17.25
C THR A 261 -21.07 -18.12 16.60
N ALA A 262 -21.80 -17.00 16.51
CA ALA A 262 -23.14 -16.92 15.94
C ALA A 262 -23.19 -16.18 14.59
N GLY A 263 -22.04 -15.90 13.97
CA GLY A 263 -21.95 -15.18 12.70
C GLY A 263 -21.07 -13.93 12.81
N THR A 264 -21.27 -12.99 11.88
CA THR A 264 -20.53 -11.74 11.84
C THR A 264 -21.25 -10.67 12.65
N VAL A 265 -20.55 -10.02 13.56
CA VAL A 265 -21.05 -8.89 14.37
C VAL A 265 -20.37 -7.61 13.90
N HIS A 266 -21.09 -6.51 13.90
CA HIS A 266 -20.55 -5.19 13.55
C HIS A 266 -20.01 -4.50 14.79
N ALA A 267 -18.78 -3.99 14.69
CA ALA A 267 -18.13 -3.26 15.76
C ALA A 267 -17.99 -1.78 15.43
N GLU A 268 -18.21 -0.93 16.43
CA GLU A 268 -17.78 0.46 16.41
C GLU A 268 -16.27 0.52 16.65
N VAL A 269 -15.54 1.26 15.82
CA VAL A 269 -14.09 1.37 15.88
C VAL A 269 -13.67 2.82 15.81
N LEU A 270 -12.91 3.28 16.81
CA LEU A 270 -12.11 4.49 16.75
C LEU A 270 -10.63 4.09 16.72
N ALA A 271 -9.90 4.47 15.68
CA ALA A 271 -8.50 4.13 15.54
C ALA A 271 -7.62 5.36 15.39
N VAL A 272 -6.41 5.30 15.97
CA VAL A 272 -5.39 6.33 15.88
C VAL A 272 -4.04 5.71 15.51
N ASN A 273 -3.25 6.48 14.75
CA ASN A 273 -1.91 6.05 14.32
C ASN A 273 -0.97 7.25 14.30
N PRO A 274 -0.38 7.64 15.45
CA PRO A 274 0.72 8.59 15.47
C PRO A 274 1.98 7.97 14.86
N TYR A 275 2.78 8.81 14.18
CA TYR A 275 3.99 8.36 13.51
C TYR A 275 5.05 9.44 13.43
N ILE A 276 6.29 9.00 13.23
CA ILE A 276 7.44 9.83 12.89
C ILE A 276 8.21 9.20 11.72
N LYS A 277 8.74 10.06 10.84
CA LYS A 277 9.66 9.68 9.77
C LYS A 277 10.90 10.57 9.85
N LEU A 278 12.07 9.98 9.62
CA LEU A 278 13.35 10.67 9.58
C LEU A 278 14.11 10.26 8.32
N LYS A 279 14.66 11.26 7.63
CA LYS A 279 15.65 11.07 6.57
C LYS A 279 16.86 11.93 6.88
N ALA A 280 18.03 11.32 6.90
CA ALA A 280 19.28 12.02 7.19
C ALA A 280 20.46 11.23 6.63
N PHE A 281 21.32 11.86 5.82
CA PHE A 281 22.63 11.32 5.42
C PHE A 281 22.60 9.88 4.89
N GLY A 282 21.60 9.53 4.09
CA GLY A 282 21.39 8.16 3.58
C GLY A 282 20.49 7.26 4.45
N LEU A 283 20.28 7.62 5.71
CA LEU A 283 19.32 6.96 6.58
C LEU A 283 17.90 7.37 6.18
N ASP A 284 17.00 6.39 6.07
CA ASP A 284 15.55 6.58 5.95
C ASP A 284 14.88 5.66 6.98
N MET A 285 14.16 6.25 7.94
CA MET A 285 13.49 5.48 8.99
C MET A 285 12.11 6.03 9.28
N TRP A 286 11.27 5.17 9.81
CA TRP A 286 9.97 5.55 10.34
C TRP A 286 9.57 4.64 11.51
N ALA A 287 8.73 5.20 12.37
CA ALA A 287 8.07 4.46 13.43
C ALA A 287 6.61 4.88 13.50
N ASP A 288 5.72 3.94 13.78
CA ASP A 288 4.32 4.23 14.07
C ASP A 288 3.77 3.36 15.20
N PHE A 289 2.77 3.90 15.85
CA PHE A 289 1.95 3.22 16.85
C PHE A 289 0.52 3.11 16.30
N LEU A 290 -0.06 1.93 16.39
CA LEU A 290 -1.41 1.61 15.93
C LEU A 290 -2.26 1.29 17.15
N LEU A 291 -3.40 1.94 17.30
CA LEU A 291 -4.34 1.71 18.40
C LEU A 291 -5.77 1.77 17.82
N ALA A 292 -6.61 0.86 18.25
CA ALA A 292 -8.04 0.94 18.00
C ALA A 292 -8.82 0.67 19.30
N ASP A 293 -9.79 1.54 19.59
CA ASP A 293 -10.82 1.28 20.59
C ASP A 293 -12.06 0.73 19.88
N MET A 294 -12.47 -0.47 20.24
CA MET A 294 -13.53 -1.21 19.58
C MET A 294 -14.60 -1.61 20.58
N LYS A 295 -15.85 -1.28 20.28
CA LYS A 295 -17.00 -1.77 21.04
C LYS A 295 -17.59 -3.01 20.36
N ASP A 296 -18.10 -3.92 21.15
CA ASP A 296 -18.73 -5.19 20.72
C ASP A 296 -17.84 -6.09 19.85
N ALA A 297 -16.52 -6.08 20.12
CA ALA A 297 -15.51 -6.58 19.22
C ALA A 297 -14.90 -7.95 19.60
N LYS A 298 -15.16 -8.50 20.79
CA LYS A 298 -14.61 -9.78 21.22
C LYS A 298 -15.62 -10.92 21.04
N ASN A 299 -15.28 -11.87 20.18
CA ASN A 299 -15.92 -13.21 20.11
C ASN A 299 -17.47 -13.18 20.10
N ALA A 300 -18.11 -12.17 19.51
CA ALA A 300 -19.57 -11.99 19.46
C ALA A 300 -20.28 -11.86 20.83
N PHE A 301 -19.55 -11.54 21.89
CA PHE A 301 -20.09 -11.46 23.26
C PHE A 301 -20.20 -10.02 23.78
N SER A 302 -20.40 -9.03 22.93
CA SER A 302 -20.53 -7.62 23.33
C SER A 302 -19.40 -7.14 24.25
N GLN A 303 -18.20 -7.61 24.03
CA GLN A 303 -17.02 -7.21 24.79
C GLN A 303 -16.17 -6.24 23.99
N ASN A 304 -15.71 -5.20 24.65
CA ASN A 304 -14.80 -4.23 24.06
C ASN A 304 -13.40 -4.83 23.87
N ALA A 305 -12.67 -4.33 22.87
CA ALA A 305 -11.29 -4.70 22.61
C ALA A 305 -10.47 -3.45 22.25
N THR A 306 -9.22 -3.43 22.67
CA THR A 306 -8.29 -2.35 22.38
C THR A 306 -7.01 -2.91 21.74
N PRO A 307 -7.08 -3.42 20.49
CA PRO A 307 -5.88 -3.90 19.81
C PRO A 307 -4.88 -2.76 19.61
N MET A 308 -3.60 -3.09 19.79
CA MET A 308 -2.49 -2.14 19.63
C MET A 308 -1.32 -2.77 18.90
N GLY A 309 -0.53 -1.96 18.21
CA GLY A 309 0.66 -2.40 17.50
C GLY A 309 1.73 -1.32 17.39
N VAL A 310 2.95 -1.75 17.19
CA VAL A 310 4.12 -0.86 16.98
C VAL A 310 4.88 -1.37 15.76
N ASN A 311 5.31 -0.45 14.92
CA ASN A 311 6.27 -0.75 13.86
C ASN A 311 7.43 0.25 13.91
N VAL A 312 8.63 -0.24 13.69
CA VAL A 312 9.83 0.57 13.46
C VAL A 312 10.59 -0.03 12.30
N ALA A 313 10.93 0.78 11.30
CA ALA A 313 11.70 0.35 10.15
C ALA A 313 12.76 1.37 9.78
N ALA A 314 13.90 0.89 9.32
CA ALA A 314 15.00 1.71 8.85
C ALA A 314 15.72 1.05 7.69
N GLU A 315 16.26 1.86 6.79
CA GLU A 315 17.27 1.47 5.81
C GLU A 315 18.38 2.53 5.75
N TYR A 316 19.57 2.11 5.38
CA TYR A 316 20.68 3.03 5.14
C TYR A 316 21.23 2.80 3.72
N LYS A 317 21.25 3.85 2.90
CA LYS A 317 21.65 3.81 1.49
C LYS A 317 23.12 4.14 1.33
N PHE A 318 23.85 3.20 0.75
CA PHE A 318 25.23 3.35 0.31
C PHE A 318 25.25 3.53 -1.21
N ASP A 319 25.84 4.60 -1.68
CA ASP A 319 26.06 4.81 -3.12
C ASP A 319 27.20 3.89 -3.61
N ILE A 320 26.98 3.17 -4.71
CA ILE A 320 27.94 2.27 -5.35
C ILE A 320 28.23 2.71 -6.79
N GLY A 321 28.12 4.02 -7.05
CA GLY A 321 28.43 4.62 -8.34
C GLY A 321 27.42 4.25 -9.42
N GLU A 322 27.90 3.84 -10.58
CA GLU A 322 27.06 3.50 -11.72
C GLU A 322 26.12 2.31 -11.49
N PHE A 323 26.38 1.49 -10.49
CA PHE A 323 25.52 0.37 -10.10
C PHE A 323 24.35 0.76 -9.20
N GLY A 324 24.22 2.06 -8.85
CA GLY A 324 23.12 2.60 -8.05
C GLY A 324 23.40 2.60 -6.55
N GLN A 325 22.48 2.13 -5.71
CA GLN A 325 22.60 2.14 -4.26
C GLN A 325 22.29 0.78 -3.67
N ILE A 326 23.03 0.37 -2.65
CA ILE A 326 22.71 -0.79 -1.80
C ILE A 326 22.25 -0.27 -0.43
N ALA A 327 21.17 -0.84 0.11
CA ALA A 327 20.63 -0.45 1.41
C ALA A 327 20.29 -1.70 2.25
N PRO A 328 21.02 -1.98 3.33
CA PRO A 328 20.54 -2.85 4.37
C PRO A 328 19.28 -2.23 5.01
N ALA A 329 18.30 -3.07 5.28
CA ALA A 329 17.02 -2.68 5.83
C ALA A 329 16.60 -3.60 6.96
N VAL A 330 16.01 -3.04 8.01
CA VAL A 330 15.49 -3.77 9.16
C VAL A 330 14.11 -3.27 9.52
N ARG A 331 13.27 -4.15 10.09
CA ARG A 331 11.97 -3.78 10.64
C ARG A 331 11.67 -4.65 11.87
N TYR A 332 11.14 -4.02 12.90
CA TYR A 332 10.46 -4.66 14.01
C TYR A 332 8.97 -4.33 13.97
N SER A 333 8.14 -5.31 14.25
CA SER A 333 6.69 -5.15 14.39
C SER A 333 6.20 -5.96 15.58
N TRP A 334 5.31 -5.37 16.38
CA TRP A 334 4.66 -6.03 17.50
C TRP A 334 3.16 -5.72 17.48
N ILE A 335 2.35 -6.66 17.96
CA ILE A 335 0.90 -6.52 18.07
C ILE A 335 0.37 -7.25 19.30
N ASP A 336 -0.59 -6.63 19.97
CA ASP A 336 -1.53 -7.24 20.89
C ASP A 336 -2.96 -7.02 20.37
N THR A 337 -3.75 -8.06 20.26
CA THR A 337 -5.10 -8.00 19.74
C THR A 337 -6.17 -7.84 20.82
N ASP A 338 -5.76 -7.73 22.06
CA ASP A 338 -6.63 -7.66 23.24
C ASP A 338 -7.77 -8.70 23.20
N GLY A 339 -7.38 -9.96 22.94
CA GLY A 339 -8.27 -11.11 22.92
C GLY A 339 -9.15 -11.27 21.66
N ARG A 340 -9.07 -10.41 20.66
CA ARG A 340 -9.78 -10.61 19.37
C ARG A 340 -9.23 -11.79 18.57
N GLY A 341 -7.94 -11.99 18.65
CA GLY A 341 -7.25 -13.06 17.96
C GLY A 341 -6.59 -12.65 16.65
N ILE A 342 -5.50 -13.36 16.36
CA ILE A 342 -4.72 -13.25 15.13
C ILE A 342 -4.26 -14.66 14.72
N LYS A 343 -4.37 -14.98 13.44
CA LYS A 343 -3.74 -16.14 12.82
C LYS A 343 -2.44 -15.74 12.11
N MET A 344 -1.54 -16.70 11.88
CA MET A 344 -0.29 -16.41 11.16
C MET A 344 -0.54 -15.79 9.80
N SER A 345 -1.57 -16.20 9.07
CA SER A 345 -1.98 -15.63 7.77
C SER A 345 -2.47 -14.18 7.84
N ASP A 346 -2.94 -13.72 9.01
CA ASP A 346 -3.36 -12.32 9.18
C ASP A 346 -2.13 -11.40 9.24
N GLY A 347 -1.02 -11.85 9.80
CA GLY A 347 0.22 -11.10 9.94
C GLY A 347 1.24 -11.34 8.84
N VAL A 348 1.47 -12.60 8.47
CA VAL A 348 2.46 -13.00 7.47
C VAL A 348 1.76 -13.47 6.19
N ARG A 349 2.04 -12.80 5.07
CA ARG A 349 1.39 -13.13 3.80
C ARG A 349 1.74 -14.54 3.34
N ASN A 350 0.73 -15.26 2.86
CA ASN A 350 0.81 -16.64 2.35
C ASN A 350 1.25 -17.69 3.38
N ALA A 351 1.36 -17.33 4.66
CA ALA A 351 1.50 -18.28 5.74
C ALA A 351 0.11 -18.82 6.12
N ASN A 352 -0.04 -20.15 6.13
CA ASN A 352 -1.30 -20.79 6.50
C ASN A 352 -1.13 -21.46 7.85
N ALA A 353 -1.93 -21.06 8.82
CA ALA A 353 -2.09 -21.71 10.11
C ALA A 353 -3.48 -21.38 10.64
N GLU A 354 -4.15 -22.36 11.22
CA GLU A 354 -5.55 -22.23 11.65
C GLU A 354 -5.70 -21.79 13.11
N THR A 355 -4.66 -22.01 13.91
CA THR A 355 -4.68 -21.64 15.34
C THR A 355 -4.71 -20.13 15.50
N THR A 356 -5.55 -19.66 16.42
CA THR A 356 -5.71 -18.26 16.75
C THR A 356 -4.93 -17.94 18.03
N TYR A 357 -4.12 -16.90 17.98
CA TYR A 357 -3.30 -16.36 19.05
C TYR A 357 -3.77 -14.96 19.41
N TYR A 358 -3.19 -14.33 20.44
CA TYR A 358 -3.62 -12.98 20.88
C TYR A 358 -2.57 -11.90 20.63
N ALA A 359 -1.32 -12.27 20.66
CA ALA A 359 -0.22 -11.33 20.47
C ALA A 359 0.81 -11.89 19.50
N GLY A 360 1.66 -11.03 18.98
CA GLY A 360 2.75 -11.46 18.11
C GLY A 360 3.79 -10.39 17.87
N GLN A 361 4.90 -10.83 17.29
CA GLN A 361 6.00 -9.95 16.87
C GLN A 361 6.65 -10.47 15.60
N SER A 362 7.29 -9.59 14.86
CA SER A 362 8.14 -9.97 13.75
C SER A 362 9.39 -9.10 13.63
N VAL A 363 10.46 -9.71 13.16
CA VAL A 363 11.72 -9.05 12.82
C VAL A 363 12.01 -9.35 11.36
N TYR A 364 12.26 -8.31 10.58
CA TYR A 364 12.72 -8.41 9.20
C TYR A 364 14.14 -7.86 9.10
N ALA A 365 14.98 -8.54 8.33
CA ALA A 365 16.29 -8.05 7.91
C ALA A 365 16.48 -8.35 6.42
N GLY A 366 16.97 -7.39 5.65
CA GLY A 366 17.13 -7.55 4.21
C GLY A 366 18.12 -6.57 3.60
N ILE A 367 18.31 -6.73 2.31
CA ILE A 367 19.15 -5.86 1.48
C ILE A 367 18.32 -5.43 0.28
N ASN A 368 18.27 -4.13 0.03
CA ASN A 368 17.70 -3.51 -1.15
C ASN A 368 18.82 -3.06 -2.09
N TRP A 369 18.71 -3.41 -3.37
CA TRP A 369 19.56 -2.88 -4.42
C TRP A 369 18.73 -1.99 -5.34
N TYR A 370 18.93 -0.68 -5.22
CA TYR A 370 18.31 0.36 -6.02
C TYR A 370 19.14 0.60 -7.28
N ILE A 371 18.93 -0.18 -8.33
CA ILE A 371 19.66 -0.12 -9.60
C ILE A 371 19.37 1.21 -10.33
N LYS A 372 18.08 1.59 -10.36
CA LYS A 372 17.60 2.89 -10.82
C LYS A 372 16.54 3.42 -9.86
N GLY A 373 16.94 3.70 -8.62
CA GLY A 373 16.02 4.08 -7.58
C GLY A 373 14.90 3.02 -7.38
N ASN A 374 13.67 3.47 -7.20
CA ASN A 374 12.53 2.56 -7.12
C ASN A 374 12.03 2.05 -8.47
N ASP A 375 12.50 2.59 -9.58
CA ASP A 375 12.02 2.19 -10.92
C ASP A 375 12.57 0.81 -11.30
N LEU A 376 13.78 0.51 -10.90
CA LEU A 376 14.39 -0.81 -11.05
C LEU A 376 15.09 -1.18 -9.73
N LYS A 377 14.48 -2.10 -8.98
CA LYS A 377 14.91 -2.46 -7.63
C LYS A 377 14.87 -3.96 -7.42
N PHE A 378 15.93 -4.52 -6.84
CA PHE A 378 15.96 -5.87 -6.29
C PHE A 378 15.94 -5.81 -4.75
N GLN A 379 15.25 -6.75 -4.12
CA GLN A 379 15.18 -6.88 -2.67
C GLN A 379 15.35 -8.35 -2.29
N LEU A 380 16.14 -8.61 -1.25
CA LEU A 380 16.27 -9.92 -0.60
C LEU A 380 16.07 -9.72 0.89
N GLY A 381 15.23 -10.52 1.52
CA GLY A 381 14.95 -10.39 2.95
C GLY A 381 14.54 -11.68 3.61
N TYR A 382 14.83 -11.71 4.91
CA TYR A 382 14.37 -12.73 5.85
C TYR A 382 13.45 -12.08 6.88
N GLU A 383 12.33 -12.72 7.17
CA GLU A 383 11.40 -12.33 8.21
C GLU A 383 11.15 -13.52 9.14
N TRP A 384 11.39 -13.31 10.43
CA TRP A 384 10.92 -14.17 11.47
C TRP A 384 9.70 -13.54 12.13
N ALA A 385 8.64 -14.32 12.33
CA ALA A 385 7.44 -13.88 13.03
C ALA A 385 7.01 -14.94 14.04
N GLN A 386 6.56 -14.50 15.20
CA GLN A 386 6.04 -15.36 16.25
C GLN A 386 4.68 -14.85 16.73
N LEU A 387 3.72 -15.77 16.88
CA LEU A 387 2.45 -15.54 17.55
C LEU A 387 2.40 -16.36 18.83
N ASN A 388 1.83 -15.78 19.90
CA ASN A 388 1.74 -16.38 21.21
C ASN A 388 0.41 -16.09 21.92
N GLY A 389 0.14 -16.78 23.02
CA GLY A 389 -1.09 -16.66 23.77
C GLY A 389 -2.29 -17.25 23.02
N ALA A 390 -2.41 -18.57 22.96
CA ALA A 390 -3.55 -19.21 22.30
C ALA A 390 -4.88 -18.90 23.01
N ALA A 391 -5.95 -18.74 22.21
CA ALA A 391 -7.27 -18.27 22.60
C ALA A 391 -7.96 -19.09 23.72
N ASN A 392 -7.53 -20.29 23.99
CA ASN A 392 -8.21 -21.19 24.93
C ASN A 392 -7.45 -21.44 26.24
N ASN A 393 -6.43 -20.66 26.56
CA ASN A 393 -5.68 -20.64 27.81
C ASN A 393 -5.30 -22.02 28.40
N LYS A 394 -5.57 -23.13 27.69
CA LYS A 394 -5.25 -24.49 28.13
C LYS A 394 -3.77 -24.86 27.96
N HIS A 395 -3.03 -24.01 27.23
CA HIS A 395 -1.63 -24.26 26.91
C HIS A 395 -0.82 -22.96 26.91
N ALA A 396 -0.37 -22.52 28.07
CA ALA A 396 0.51 -21.36 28.25
C ALA A 396 1.85 -21.46 27.48
N ALA A 397 2.14 -22.59 26.84
CA ALA A 397 3.33 -22.87 26.07
C ALA A 397 3.07 -22.96 24.54
N GLN A 398 1.88 -22.58 24.07
CA GLN A 398 1.59 -22.60 22.64
C GLN A 398 2.05 -21.31 21.97
N HIS A 399 2.86 -21.46 20.93
CA HIS A 399 3.23 -20.38 20.02
C HIS A 399 3.37 -20.93 18.59
N SER A 400 3.33 -20.05 17.63
CA SER A 400 3.60 -20.40 16.24
C SER A 400 4.69 -19.48 15.70
N ASP A 401 5.68 -20.07 15.03
CA ASP A 401 6.77 -19.36 14.38
C ASP A 401 6.65 -19.46 12.87
N ALA A 402 6.89 -18.36 12.18
CA ALA A 402 7.09 -18.34 10.74
C ALA A 402 8.52 -17.88 10.42
N ASN A 403 9.19 -18.64 9.56
CA ASN A 403 10.49 -18.30 8.98
C ASN A 403 10.28 -18.10 7.49
N VAL A 404 10.57 -16.90 6.99
CA VAL A 404 10.22 -16.49 5.64
C VAL A 404 11.42 -15.87 4.95
N VAL A 405 11.84 -16.45 3.84
CA VAL A 405 12.81 -15.84 2.92
C VAL A 405 12.07 -15.36 1.68
N ARG A 406 12.29 -14.12 1.29
CA ARG A 406 11.74 -13.56 0.04
C ARG A 406 12.80 -12.85 -0.76
N ALA A 407 12.72 -13.00 -2.08
CA ALA A 407 13.43 -12.16 -3.03
C ALA A 407 12.44 -11.53 -4.00
N GLN A 408 12.62 -10.25 -4.34
CA GLN A 408 11.69 -9.54 -5.22
C GLN A 408 12.47 -8.71 -6.24
N MET A 409 12.06 -8.80 -7.51
CA MET A 409 12.45 -7.87 -8.56
C MET A 409 11.29 -6.96 -8.91
N GLN A 410 11.57 -5.67 -9.04
CA GLN A 410 10.58 -4.63 -9.35
C GLN A 410 11.01 -3.81 -10.55
N VAL A 411 10.05 -3.54 -11.44
CA VAL A 411 10.17 -2.56 -12.52
C VAL A 411 8.95 -1.64 -12.50
N LEU A 412 9.18 -0.31 -12.60
CA LEU A 412 8.14 0.71 -12.83
C LEU A 412 8.35 1.35 -14.20
N PHE A 413 7.28 1.71 -14.87
CA PHE A 413 7.31 2.41 -16.17
C PHE A 413 6.05 3.25 -16.41
#